data_1f338fd67fe938841ab5157c40cea610
#
_entry.id   1f338fd67fe938841ab5157c40cea610
#
_cell.length_a   1.000
_cell.length_b   1.000
_cell.length_c   1.000
_cell.angle_alpha   90.00
_cell.angle_beta   90.00
_cell.angle_gamma   90.00
#
_symmetry.space_group_name_H-M   'P 1'
#
loop_
_entity.id
_entity.type
_entity.pdbx_description
1 polymer ?
#
loop_
_entity_poly.entity_id
_entity_poly.type
_entity_poly.pdbx_seq_one_letter_code
_entity_poly.pdbx_strand_id
1 'polypeptide(L)'
;KNQPSPSSRIGDEVEGKRKTPPHDEIVAKFAHFINRIKPKRKSIVITLGATRSAIDDIRFVQNTSSGSTGLAIADHFYRLGHDVTCVAGVVSCQIPSWLPLIISAPNADDMLAELMAIAKDNIDAWIHCAAVLDYLVANPAQGKVASQQGTLQVELIEGAKHIQNLKEICQNSVRIGFKLESGIKQNDLIYRAVAQIEKSGMTAVIANRLEDLGNPEKPRGYLVDSHGAHFILEDENKMCDAIQTFVERGV
;
A
#
# COMPACT_ATOMS: atom_id res chain seq x y z
N LYS A 1 30.67 -4.53 18.70
CA LYS A 1 29.68 -5.60 18.96
C LYS A 1 28.57 -5.00 19.81
N ASN A 2 27.60 -4.32 19.17
CA ASN A 2 26.39 -3.88 19.83
C ASN A 2 25.23 -4.55 19.09
N GLN A 3 24.62 -5.53 19.74
CA GLN A 3 23.32 -6.04 19.34
C GLN A 3 22.28 -4.95 19.63
N PRO A 4 21.33 -4.67 18.72
CA PRO A 4 20.19 -3.83 19.06
C PRO A 4 19.33 -4.60 20.08
N SER A 5 19.02 -3.96 21.19
CA SER A 5 18.09 -4.47 22.19
C SER A 5 16.68 -4.58 21.60
N PRO A 6 15.90 -5.61 21.95
CA PRO A 6 14.49 -5.70 21.54
C PRO A 6 13.73 -4.63 22.30
N SER A 7 13.43 -3.51 21.66
CA SER A 7 12.65 -2.44 22.22
C SER A 7 11.26 -2.45 21.65
N SER A 8 10.33 -2.88 22.41
CA SER A 8 9.03 -2.23 22.48
C SER A 8 8.53 -2.36 23.91
N ARG A 9 9.13 -1.60 24.79
CA ARG A 9 8.52 -1.34 26.09
C ARG A 9 7.31 -0.46 25.85
N ILE A 10 6.19 -0.81 26.42
CA ILE A 10 4.99 0.02 26.47
C ILE A 10 5.32 1.21 27.36
N GLY A 11 5.72 2.33 26.77
CA GLY A 11 6.07 3.60 27.41
C GLY A 11 7.54 3.98 27.24
N ASP A 12 7.76 5.22 26.82
CA ASP A 12 9.08 5.85 26.81
C ASP A 12 9.33 6.58 28.14
N GLU A 13 10.53 6.40 28.70
CA GLU A 13 10.98 7.23 29.83
C GLU A 13 11.53 8.54 29.29
N VAL A 14 10.84 9.63 29.56
CA VAL A 14 11.34 10.99 29.37
C VAL A 14 11.40 11.64 30.76
N GLU A 15 12.58 12.02 31.21
CA GLU A 15 12.84 12.69 32.51
C GLU A 15 12.30 11.92 33.74
N GLY A 16 12.45 10.59 33.75
CA GLY A 16 12.03 9.74 34.85
C GLY A 16 10.50 9.56 35.02
N LYS A 17 9.70 10.09 34.09
CA LYS A 17 8.25 9.87 34.05
C LYS A 17 7.90 8.96 32.88
N ARG A 18 7.26 7.82 33.16
CA ARG A 18 6.66 6.97 32.12
C ARG A 18 5.49 7.71 31.48
N LYS A 19 5.56 7.95 30.17
CA LYS A 19 4.39 8.40 29.40
C LYS A 19 3.49 7.20 29.08
N THR A 20 2.22 7.31 29.42
CA THR A 20 1.22 6.34 28.96
C THR A 20 1.11 6.44 27.45
N PRO A 21 1.15 5.32 26.70
CA PRO A 21 0.93 5.34 25.26
C PRO A 21 -0.42 5.96 24.91
N PRO A 22 -0.58 6.52 23.71
CA PRO A 22 -1.88 6.98 23.22
C PRO A 22 -2.95 5.88 23.32
N HIS A 23 -4.18 6.27 23.61
CA HIS A 23 -5.29 5.33 23.79
C HIS A 23 -5.43 4.35 22.60
N ASP A 24 -5.33 4.87 21.38
CA ASP A 24 -5.46 4.05 20.15
C ASP A 24 -4.36 3.01 20.02
N GLU A 25 -3.14 3.33 20.44
CA GLU A 25 -2.03 2.37 20.48
C GLU A 25 -2.30 1.23 21.46
N ILE A 26 -2.82 1.55 22.65
CA ILE A 26 -3.18 0.54 23.65
C ILE A 26 -4.26 -0.38 23.10
N VAL A 27 -5.31 0.19 22.51
CA VAL A 27 -6.43 -0.56 21.93
C VAL A 27 -5.96 -1.44 20.77
N ALA A 28 -5.13 -0.91 19.87
CA ALA A 28 -4.62 -1.66 18.72
C ALA A 28 -3.74 -2.86 19.16
N LYS A 29 -2.79 -2.63 20.07
CA LYS A 29 -1.91 -3.68 20.58
C LYS A 29 -2.68 -4.75 21.36
N PHE A 30 -3.67 -4.36 22.14
CA PHE A 30 -4.52 -5.28 22.89
C PHE A 30 -5.39 -6.14 21.96
N ALA A 31 -6.03 -5.52 20.96
CA ALA A 31 -6.79 -6.21 19.95
C ALA A 31 -5.92 -7.23 19.19
N HIS A 32 -4.73 -6.81 18.74
CA HIS A 32 -3.76 -7.68 18.09
C HIS A 32 -3.40 -8.88 18.98
N PHE A 33 -3.04 -8.63 20.25
CA PHE A 33 -2.65 -9.69 21.20
C PHE A 33 -3.73 -10.73 21.39
N ILE A 34 -5.00 -10.30 21.60
CA ILE A 34 -6.12 -11.23 21.77
C ILE A 34 -6.40 -12.01 20.49
N ASN A 35 -6.41 -11.35 19.34
CA ASN A 35 -6.76 -11.96 18.07
C ASN A 35 -5.66 -12.86 17.52
N ARG A 36 -4.40 -12.62 17.87
CA ARG A 36 -3.25 -13.43 17.46
C ARG A 36 -3.31 -14.90 17.95
N ILE A 37 -4.10 -15.15 18.99
CA ILE A 37 -4.28 -16.51 19.54
C ILE A 37 -5.20 -17.35 18.63
N LYS A 38 -5.92 -16.73 17.71
CA LYS A 38 -6.83 -17.42 16.78
C LYS A 38 -6.04 -18.28 15.76
N PRO A 39 -6.56 -19.48 15.40
CA PRO A 39 -5.83 -20.48 14.61
C PRO A 39 -5.62 -20.11 13.12
N LYS A 40 -6.21 -19.02 12.62
CA LYS A 40 -6.17 -18.63 11.21
C LYS A 40 -5.38 -17.33 10.96
N ARG A 41 -4.19 -17.22 11.56
CA ARG A 41 -3.29 -16.10 11.29
C ARG A 41 -2.77 -16.16 9.86
N LYS A 42 -2.77 -15.02 9.17
CA LYS A 42 -2.30 -14.84 7.78
C LYS A 42 -1.06 -13.95 7.75
N SER A 43 -0.18 -14.20 6.79
CA SER A 43 0.92 -13.32 6.43
C SER A 43 0.47 -12.41 5.29
N ILE A 44 0.47 -11.09 5.51
CA ILE A 44 -0.11 -10.11 4.59
C ILE A 44 0.92 -9.03 4.26
N VAL A 45 1.17 -8.82 2.98
CA VAL A 45 2.03 -7.73 2.48
C VAL A 45 1.16 -6.64 1.88
N ILE A 46 1.41 -5.40 2.30
CA ILE A 46 0.65 -4.22 1.83
C ILE A 46 1.63 -3.20 1.28
N THR A 47 1.49 -2.85 0.00
CA THR A 47 2.21 -1.69 -0.54
C THR A 47 1.41 -0.42 -0.35
N LEU A 48 2.06 0.69 0.00
CA LEU A 48 1.36 1.94 0.30
C LEU A 48 2.20 3.19 -0.03
N GLY A 49 1.56 4.35 -0.04
CA GLY A 49 2.22 5.61 -0.38
C GLY A 49 2.47 5.79 -1.88
N ALA A 50 3.32 6.73 -2.24
CA ALA A 50 3.69 7.05 -3.61
C ALA A 50 5.14 6.66 -3.89
N THR A 51 5.43 6.12 -5.08
CA THR A 51 6.82 6.08 -5.52
C THR A 51 7.20 7.40 -6.19
N ARG A 52 8.50 7.69 -6.21
CA ARG A 52 9.09 8.87 -6.84
C ARG A 52 10.23 8.48 -7.77
N SER A 53 10.55 9.34 -8.73
CA SER A 53 11.70 9.23 -9.61
C SER A 53 12.46 10.55 -9.60
N ALA A 54 13.76 10.51 -9.34
CA ALA A 54 14.59 11.70 -9.24
C ALA A 54 14.76 12.40 -10.60
N ILE A 55 14.61 13.72 -10.64
CA ILE A 55 15.08 14.57 -11.73
C ILE A 55 16.54 14.94 -11.48
N ASP A 56 16.83 15.30 -10.23
CA ASP A 56 18.17 15.61 -9.71
C ASP A 56 18.19 15.25 -8.20
N ASP A 57 19.26 15.55 -7.48
CA ASP A 57 19.39 15.25 -6.05
C ASP A 57 18.31 15.91 -5.17
N ILE A 58 17.54 16.88 -5.70
CA ILE A 58 16.58 17.65 -4.92
C ILE A 58 15.15 17.53 -5.46
N ARG A 59 14.97 17.35 -6.79
CA ARG A 59 13.65 17.37 -7.43
C ARG A 59 13.22 15.98 -7.87
N PHE A 60 11.92 15.72 -7.77
CA PHE A 60 11.33 14.42 -8.09
C PHE A 60 10.07 14.58 -8.93
N VAL A 61 9.79 13.59 -9.76
CA VAL A 61 8.44 13.28 -10.26
C VAL A 61 7.84 12.28 -9.27
N GLN A 62 6.59 12.47 -8.85
CA GLN A 62 5.93 11.63 -7.87
C GLN A 62 4.42 11.60 -8.11
N ASN A 63 3.78 10.46 -7.85
CA ASN A 63 2.32 10.36 -7.81
C ASN A 63 1.76 11.03 -6.53
N THR A 64 0.52 11.51 -6.62
CA THR A 64 -0.19 12.08 -5.46
C THR A 64 -0.84 10.95 -4.67
N SER A 65 -0.21 10.52 -3.58
CA SER A 65 -0.76 9.57 -2.62
C SER A 65 -0.23 9.86 -1.23
N SER A 66 -1.11 9.93 -0.23
CA SER A 66 -0.71 10.12 1.17
C SER A 66 -0.27 8.81 1.84
N GLY A 67 -0.70 7.67 1.32
CA GLY A 67 -0.53 6.36 1.96
C GLY A 67 -1.61 6.00 2.98
N SER A 68 -2.56 6.90 3.27
CA SER A 68 -3.56 6.71 4.34
C SER A 68 -4.40 5.45 4.16
N THR A 69 -4.87 5.16 2.95
CA THR A 69 -5.66 3.96 2.64
C THR A 69 -4.89 2.66 2.95
N GLY A 70 -3.64 2.58 2.53
CA GLY A 70 -2.81 1.41 2.82
C GLY A 70 -2.52 1.25 4.31
N LEU A 71 -2.34 2.36 5.05
CA LEU A 71 -2.17 2.33 6.51
C LEU A 71 -3.46 1.93 7.23
N ALA A 72 -4.63 2.38 6.77
CA ALA A 72 -5.92 1.95 7.33
C ALA A 72 -6.13 0.44 7.15
N ILE A 73 -5.82 -0.10 5.98
CA ILE A 73 -5.87 -1.54 5.72
C ILE A 73 -4.86 -2.28 6.61
N ALA A 74 -3.65 -1.76 6.76
CA ALA A 74 -2.62 -2.36 7.61
C ALA A 74 -3.04 -2.40 9.09
N ASP A 75 -3.61 -1.32 9.61
CA ASP A 75 -4.14 -1.25 10.98
C ASP A 75 -5.29 -2.24 11.19
N HIS A 76 -6.21 -2.33 10.21
CA HIS A 76 -7.32 -3.27 10.23
C HIS A 76 -6.82 -4.73 10.41
N PHE A 77 -5.92 -5.19 9.54
CA PHE A 77 -5.38 -6.54 9.61
C PHE A 77 -4.49 -6.77 10.83
N TYR A 78 -3.74 -5.77 11.27
CA TYR A 78 -2.97 -5.84 12.50
C TYR A 78 -3.89 -6.09 13.70
N ARG A 79 -4.98 -5.30 13.85
CA ARG A 79 -5.97 -5.49 14.94
C ARG A 79 -6.64 -6.86 14.90
N LEU A 80 -6.79 -7.46 13.73
CA LEU A 80 -7.29 -8.83 13.57
C LEU A 80 -6.28 -9.92 13.96
N GLY A 81 -5.04 -9.55 14.31
CA GLY A 81 -4.00 -10.48 14.79
C GLY A 81 -3.17 -11.10 13.67
N HIS A 82 -3.26 -10.61 12.44
CA HIS A 82 -2.45 -11.06 11.32
C HIS A 82 -1.00 -10.55 11.38
N ASP A 83 -0.09 -11.21 10.67
CA ASP A 83 1.27 -10.73 10.46
C ASP A 83 1.28 -9.78 9.26
N VAL A 84 1.46 -8.50 9.53
CA VAL A 84 1.39 -7.43 8.51
C VAL A 84 2.77 -6.88 8.23
N THR A 85 3.17 -6.87 6.96
CA THR A 85 4.37 -6.20 6.45
C THR A 85 3.94 -5.10 5.48
N CYS A 86 4.38 -3.87 5.72
CA CYS A 86 4.16 -2.74 4.82
C CYS A 86 5.41 -2.45 4.01
N VAL A 87 5.28 -2.31 2.68
CA VAL A 87 6.33 -1.76 1.82
C VAL A 87 5.87 -0.38 1.38
N ALA A 88 6.50 0.64 1.93
CA ALA A 88 6.06 2.02 1.85
C ALA A 88 6.91 2.85 0.90
N GLY A 89 6.27 3.48 -0.08
CA GLY A 89 6.83 4.61 -0.80
C GLY A 89 6.88 5.86 0.10
N VAL A 90 6.74 7.03 -0.49
CA VAL A 90 6.60 8.28 0.25
C VAL A 90 5.23 8.35 0.90
N VAL A 91 5.20 8.52 2.21
CA VAL A 91 3.98 8.65 3.01
C VAL A 91 3.94 10.06 3.60
N SER A 92 2.81 10.76 3.45
CA SER A 92 2.61 12.12 3.96
C SER A 92 1.60 12.23 5.09
N CYS A 93 1.05 11.12 5.56
CA CYS A 93 0.19 11.06 6.75
C CYS A 93 0.93 10.38 7.92
N GLN A 94 0.36 10.51 9.12
CA GLN A 94 0.95 9.90 10.31
C GLN A 94 0.90 8.38 10.22
N ILE A 95 2.05 7.75 10.42
CA ILE A 95 2.18 6.29 10.48
C ILE A 95 1.87 5.84 11.92
N PRO A 96 0.94 4.88 12.11
CA PRO A 96 0.65 4.33 13.43
C PRO A 96 1.89 3.66 14.05
N SER A 97 2.24 4.07 15.28
CA SER A 97 3.46 3.58 15.99
C SER A 97 3.42 2.09 16.33
N TRP A 98 2.25 1.47 16.29
CA TRP A 98 2.06 0.06 16.61
C TRP A 98 2.22 -0.89 15.41
N LEU A 99 2.28 -0.40 14.19
CA LEU A 99 2.52 -1.26 13.01
C LEU A 99 3.97 -1.79 13.05
N PRO A 100 4.15 -3.13 13.06
CA PRO A 100 5.42 -3.73 13.49
C PRO A 100 6.53 -3.62 12.45
N LEU A 101 6.20 -3.63 11.16
CA LEU A 101 7.20 -3.66 10.09
C LEU A 101 6.78 -2.77 8.93
N ILE A 102 7.53 -1.69 8.74
CA ILE A 102 7.39 -0.81 7.57
C ILE A 102 8.75 -0.70 6.90
N ILE A 103 8.85 -1.23 5.68
CA ILE A 103 10.03 -1.17 4.84
C ILE A 103 9.90 0.08 3.96
N SER A 104 10.86 1.00 4.05
CA SER A 104 10.85 2.22 3.24
C SER A 104 11.46 1.95 1.86
N ALA A 105 10.68 2.13 0.82
CA ALA A 105 11.06 1.96 -0.57
C ALA A 105 10.47 3.08 -1.45
N PRO A 106 11.02 4.31 -1.37
CA PRO A 106 10.45 5.48 -1.99
C PRO A 106 10.57 5.49 -3.53
N ASN A 107 11.50 4.73 -4.10
CA ASN A 107 11.64 4.61 -5.55
C ASN A 107 10.91 3.35 -6.06
N ALA A 108 10.49 3.37 -7.32
CA ALA A 108 9.77 2.23 -7.89
C ALA A 108 10.64 0.96 -7.96
N ASP A 109 11.90 1.08 -8.38
CA ASP A 109 12.81 -0.08 -8.49
C ASP A 109 13.15 -0.67 -7.11
N ASP A 110 13.38 0.18 -6.09
CA ASP A 110 13.62 -0.26 -4.71
C ASP A 110 12.38 -1.01 -4.18
N MET A 111 11.18 -0.47 -4.42
CA MET A 111 9.94 -1.13 -4.02
C MET A 111 9.79 -2.49 -4.69
N LEU A 112 10.06 -2.60 -5.99
CA LEU A 112 9.99 -3.88 -6.69
C LEU A 112 11.01 -4.88 -6.12
N ALA A 113 12.24 -4.44 -5.84
CA ALA A 113 13.29 -5.29 -5.28
C ALA A 113 12.88 -5.85 -3.90
N GLU A 114 12.33 -5.01 -3.02
CA GLU A 114 11.81 -5.45 -1.71
C GLU A 114 10.66 -6.46 -1.85
N LEU A 115 9.70 -6.19 -2.75
CA LEU A 115 8.58 -7.11 -3.00
C LEU A 115 9.06 -8.46 -3.54
N MET A 116 10.04 -8.47 -4.45
CA MET A 116 10.64 -9.70 -4.98
C MET A 116 11.44 -10.47 -3.91
N ALA A 117 12.05 -9.78 -2.95
CA ALA A 117 12.72 -10.42 -1.83
C ALA A 117 11.70 -11.10 -0.89
N ILE A 118 10.62 -10.39 -0.53
CA ILE A 118 9.55 -10.91 0.33
C ILE A 118 8.77 -12.05 -0.35
N ALA A 119 8.62 -12.02 -1.67
CA ALA A 119 7.89 -13.05 -2.43
C ALA A 119 8.54 -14.45 -2.40
N LYS A 120 9.73 -14.58 -1.82
CA LYS A 120 10.37 -15.89 -1.55
C LYS A 120 9.78 -16.58 -0.32
N ASP A 121 9.08 -15.82 0.52
CA ASP A 121 8.41 -16.32 1.70
C ASP A 121 6.97 -16.76 1.36
N ASN A 122 6.36 -17.54 2.26
CA ASN A 122 4.98 -17.98 2.08
C ASN A 122 4.02 -16.88 2.54
N ILE A 123 3.57 -16.04 1.61
CA ILE A 123 2.65 -14.93 1.85
C ILE A 123 1.24 -15.34 1.47
N ASP A 124 0.28 -15.20 2.39
CA ASP A 124 -1.13 -15.54 2.15
C ASP A 124 -1.85 -14.49 1.29
N ALA A 125 -1.52 -13.21 1.47
CA ALA A 125 -2.17 -12.12 0.74
C ALA A 125 -1.25 -10.94 0.41
N TRP A 126 -1.47 -10.36 -0.76
CA TRP A 126 -0.80 -9.16 -1.26
C TRP A 126 -1.83 -8.08 -1.56
N ILE A 127 -1.70 -6.92 -0.94
CA ILE A 127 -2.57 -5.76 -1.15
C ILE A 127 -1.77 -4.65 -1.79
N HIS A 128 -1.95 -4.46 -3.08
CA HIS A 128 -1.19 -3.53 -3.91
C HIS A 128 -1.86 -2.15 -3.93
N CYS A 129 -1.67 -1.37 -2.85
CA CYS A 129 -2.30 -0.06 -2.63
C CYS A 129 -1.36 1.13 -2.93
N ALA A 130 -0.06 0.89 -3.17
CA ALA A 130 0.87 1.95 -3.52
C ALA A 130 0.55 2.59 -4.88
N ALA A 131 0.72 3.90 -4.98
CA ALA A 131 0.67 4.65 -6.24
C ALA A 131 2.06 4.60 -6.91
N VAL A 132 2.33 3.50 -7.62
CA VAL A 132 3.59 3.29 -8.33
C VAL A 132 3.64 4.12 -9.60
N LEU A 133 4.77 4.78 -9.86
CA LEU A 133 4.98 5.52 -11.12
C LEU A 133 5.03 4.56 -12.30
N ASP A 134 4.24 4.86 -13.33
CA ASP A 134 4.27 4.18 -14.61
C ASP A 134 5.39 4.68 -15.52
N TYR A 135 5.87 5.90 -15.28
CA TYR A 135 6.93 6.54 -16.02
C TYR A 135 8.02 7.06 -15.06
N LEU A 136 9.26 6.77 -15.37
CA LEU A 136 10.44 7.11 -14.58
C LEU A 136 11.31 8.10 -15.38
N VAL A 137 12.06 8.94 -14.69
CA VAL A 137 13.05 9.84 -15.33
C VAL A 137 14.15 8.99 -15.94
N ALA A 138 14.36 9.12 -17.26
CA ALA A 138 15.33 8.31 -18.00
C ALA A 138 16.77 8.55 -17.55
N ASN A 139 17.13 9.83 -17.37
CA ASN A 139 18.50 10.26 -17.10
C ASN A 139 18.51 11.28 -15.95
N PRO A 140 18.41 10.83 -14.67
CA PRO A 140 18.48 11.75 -13.54
C PRO A 140 19.85 12.45 -13.48
N ALA A 141 19.85 13.74 -13.31
CA ALA A 141 21.09 14.52 -13.20
C ALA A 141 21.77 14.26 -11.85
N GLN A 142 23.10 14.10 -11.87
CA GLN A 142 23.92 14.13 -10.66
C GLN A 142 24.09 15.56 -10.16
N GLY A 143 23.90 15.78 -8.87
CA GLY A 143 23.91 17.10 -8.27
C GLY A 143 22.61 17.88 -8.58
N LYS A 144 22.57 19.12 -8.14
CA LYS A 144 21.45 20.02 -8.37
C LYS A 144 21.57 20.69 -9.72
N VAL A 145 20.60 20.55 -10.61
CA VAL A 145 20.51 21.34 -11.85
C VAL A 145 20.37 22.83 -11.51
N ALA A 146 21.28 23.65 -12.05
CA ALA A 146 21.29 25.10 -11.79
C ALA A 146 19.98 25.76 -12.24
N SER A 147 19.53 26.78 -11.49
CA SER A 147 18.42 27.64 -11.87
C SER A 147 18.83 28.66 -12.93
N GLN A 148 17.84 29.28 -13.60
CA GLN A 148 18.03 30.32 -14.61
C GLN A 148 18.71 29.89 -15.94
N GLN A 149 18.55 28.60 -16.29
CA GLN A 149 19.01 28.03 -17.55
C GLN A 149 17.87 27.89 -18.61
N GLY A 150 16.77 28.61 -18.41
CA GLY A 150 15.61 28.52 -19.29
C GLY A 150 14.74 27.28 -18.99
N THR A 151 14.30 26.58 -20.03
CA THR A 151 13.43 25.42 -19.92
C THR A 151 14.21 24.17 -19.50
N LEU A 152 13.75 23.47 -18.45
CA LEU A 152 14.24 22.14 -18.10
C LEU A 152 13.34 21.09 -18.77
N GLN A 153 13.89 20.31 -19.68
CA GLN A 153 13.21 19.18 -20.29
C GLN A 153 13.55 17.89 -19.52
N VAL A 154 12.54 17.10 -19.19
CA VAL A 154 12.69 15.83 -18.50
C VAL A 154 12.12 14.73 -19.38
N GLU A 155 12.98 13.79 -19.79
CA GLU A 155 12.57 12.61 -20.53
C GLU A 155 12.05 11.55 -19.54
N LEU A 156 10.88 10.96 -19.85
CA LEU A 156 10.27 9.92 -19.07
C LEU A 156 10.19 8.63 -19.89
N ILE A 157 10.60 7.50 -19.29
CA ILE A 157 10.52 6.16 -19.87
C ILE A 157 9.57 5.28 -19.08
N GLU A 158 8.99 4.28 -19.70
CA GLU A 158 8.08 3.34 -19.03
C GLU A 158 8.82 2.52 -17.97
N GLY A 159 8.26 2.49 -16.76
CA GLY A 159 8.76 1.70 -15.62
C GLY A 159 8.17 0.30 -15.55
N ALA A 160 8.75 -0.55 -14.71
CA ALA A 160 8.28 -1.91 -14.48
C ALA A 160 6.91 -1.93 -13.79
N LYS A 161 6.00 -2.78 -14.26
CA LYS A 161 4.70 -2.99 -13.62
C LYS A 161 4.82 -4.02 -12.49
N HIS A 162 4.95 -3.58 -11.24
CA HIS A 162 5.14 -4.42 -10.06
C HIS A 162 4.13 -5.57 -9.98
N ILE A 163 2.84 -5.25 -10.18
CA ILE A 163 1.77 -6.24 -10.10
C ILE A 163 1.86 -7.33 -11.17
N GLN A 164 2.48 -7.04 -12.32
CA GLN A 164 2.71 -8.04 -13.37
C GLN A 164 3.96 -8.87 -13.09
N ASN A 165 5.04 -8.26 -12.60
CA ASN A 165 6.27 -8.97 -12.21
C ASN A 165 6.02 -10.00 -11.09
N LEU A 166 5.06 -9.73 -10.20
CA LEU A 166 4.71 -10.62 -9.10
C LEU A 166 3.67 -11.69 -9.50
N LYS A 167 3.13 -11.67 -10.72
CA LYS A 167 2.01 -12.53 -11.13
C LYS A 167 2.30 -14.01 -10.90
N GLU A 168 3.37 -14.50 -11.49
CA GLU A 168 3.73 -15.93 -11.45
C GLU A 168 4.26 -16.37 -10.08
N ILE A 169 4.95 -15.47 -9.37
CA ILE A 169 5.56 -15.79 -8.07
C ILE A 169 4.49 -15.88 -6.98
N CYS A 170 3.46 -15.05 -7.06
CA CYS A 170 2.41 -14.93 -6.04
C CYS A 170 1.08 -15.57 -6.46
N GLN A 171 1.08 -16.52 -7.40
CA GLN A 171 -0.13 -17.13 -7.96
C GLN A 171 -0.98 -17.90 -6.93
N ASN A 172 -0.36 -18.36 -5.84
CA ASN A 172 -1.03 -19.11 -4.76
C ASN A 172 -1.49 -18.20 -3.60
N SER A 173 -1.36 -16.88 -3.75
CA SER A 173 -1.74 -15.90 -2.74
C SER A 173 -2.98 -15.13 -3.18
N VAL A 174 -3.80 -14.67 -2.24
CA VAL A 174 -4.84 -13.68 -2.53
C VAL A 174 -4.16 -12.37 -2.94
N ARG A 175 -4.56 -11.80 -4.08
CA ARG A 175 -3.96 -10.58 -4.61
C ARG A 175 -5.03 -9.53 -4.86
N ILE A 176 -4.99 -8.45 -4.10
CA ILE A 176 -5.92 -7.32 -4.23
C ILE A 176 -5.18 -6.14 -4.86
N GLY A 177 -5.67 -5.68 -6.01
CA GLY A 177 -5.15 -4.50 -6.68
C GLY A 177 -6.01 -3.26 -6.42
N PHE A 178 -5.45 -2.10 -6.75
CA PHE A 178 -6.18 -0.83 -6.77
C PHE A 178 -6.16 -0.24 -8.17
N LYS A 179 -7.28 0.35 -8.58
CA LYS A 179 -7.46 1.03 -9.87
C LYS A 179 -8.12 2.37 -9.64
N LEU A 180 -7.32 3.43 -9.74
CA LEU A 180 -7.81 4.81 -9.72
C LEU A 180 -7.88 5.35 -11.13
N GLU A 181 -9.04 5.89 -11.50
CA GLU A 181 -9.25 6.54 -12.79
C GLU A 181 -9.89 7.92 -12.58
N SER A 182 -9.83 8.77 -13.59
CA SER A 182 -10.52 10.06 -13.57
C SER A 182 -11.20 10.35 -14.92
N GLY A 183 -12.30 11.10 -14.87
CA GLY A 183 -13.04 11.51 -16.08
C GLY A 183 -13.73 10.37 -16.83
N ILE A 184 -13.98 9.21 -16.21
CA ILE A 184 -14.63 8.06 -16.84
C ILE A 184 -15.95 7.68 -16.16
N LYS A 185 -16.82 6.97 -16.90
CA LYS A 185 -18.04 6.40 -16.35
C LYS A 185 -17.77 5.17 -15.50
N GLN A 186 -18.69 4.84 -14.59
CA GLN A 186 -18.58 3.66 -13.73
C GLN A 186 -18.39 2.36 -14.53
N ASN A 187 -19.13 2.15 -15.61
CA ASN A 187 -19.00 0.93 -16.41
C ASN A 187 -17.61 0.78 -17.03
N ASP A 188 -17.00 1.89 -17.48
CA ASP A 188 -15.64 1.88 -18.02
C ASP A 188 -14.60 1.60 -16.93
N LEU A 189 -14.84 2.11 -15.71
CA LEU A 189 -14.03 1.81 -14.54
C LEU A 189 -14.05 0.31 -14.22
N ILE A 190 -15.23 -0.30 -14.16
CA ILE A 190 -15.41 -1.75 -13.90
C ILE A 190 -14.72 -2.56 -14.99
N TYR A 191 -14.93 -2.21 -16.26
CA TYR A 191 -14.25 -2.88 -17.38
C TYR A 191 -12.72 -2.84 -17.25
N ARG A 192 -12.15 -1.67 -16.91
CA ARG A 192 -10.69 -1.52 -16.71
C ARG A 192 -10.19 -2.29 -15.49
N ALA A 193 -11.00 -2.43 -14.45
CA ALA A 193 -10.68 -3.24 -13.28
C ALA A 193 -10.59 -4.74 -13.64
N VAL A 194 -11.56 -5.27 -14.42
CA VAL A 194 -11.53 -6.64 -14.93
C VAL A 194 -10.30 -6.88 -15.79
N ALA A 195 -10.00 -5.97 -16.71
CA ALA A 195 -8.80 -6.07 -17.55
C ALA A 195 -7.50 -6.10 -16.72
N GLN A 196 -7.44 -5.35 -15.61
CA GLN A 196 -6.31 -5.41 -14.68
C GLN A 196 -6.23 -6.76 -13.96
N ILE A 197 -7.36 -7.32 -13.54
CA ILE A 197 -7.43 -8.65 -12.90
C ILE A 197 -6.82 -9.70 -13.83
N GLU A 198 -7.28 -9.79 -15.05
CA GLU A 198 -6.83 -10.76 -16.05
C GLU A 198 -5.34 -10.60 -16.36
N LYS A 199 -4.91 -9.37 -16.67
CA LYS A 199 -3.54 -9.06 -17.07
C LYS A 199 -2.54 -9.34 -15.95
N SER A 200 -2.90 -9.02 -14.70
CA SER A 200 -1.97 -9.03 -13.57
C SER A 200 -2.21 -10.17 -12.59
N GLY A 201 -3.18 -11.06 -12.84
CA GLY A 201 -3.49 -12.20 -11.97
C GLY A 201 -3.96 -11.76 -10.58
N MET A 202 -4.85 -10.76 -10.51
CA MET A 202 -5.45 -10.34 -9.26
C MET A 202 -6.65 -11.22 -8.90
N THR A 203 -6.90 -11.42 -7.61
CA THR A 203 -8.13 -12.05 -7.11
C THR A 203 -9.30 -11.06 -7.21
N ALA A 204 -9.05 -9.80 -6.88
CA ALA A 204 -10.02 -8.71 -7.03
C ALA A 204 -9.29 -7.36 -7.16
N VAL A 205 -10.03 -6.33 -7.57
CA VAL A 205 -9.53 -4.95 -7.68
C VAL A 205 -10.49 -3.99 -6.98
N ILE A 206 -9.95 -3.11 -6.16
CA ILE A 206 -10.66 -1.94 -5.65
C ILE A 206 -10.57 -0.84 -6.71
N ALA A 207 -11.70 -0.54 -7.34
CA ALA A 207 -11.81 0.44 -8.40
C ALA A 207 -12.47 1.72 -7.91
N ASN A 208 -11.84 2.88 -8.11
CA ASN A 208 -12.36 4.17 -7.70
C ASN A 208 -12.08 5.28 -8.73
N ARG A 209 -12.90 6.31 -8.69
CA ARG A 209 -12.70 7.51 -9.50
C ARG A 209 -12.16 8.62 -8.61
N LEU A 210 -11.24 9.40 -9.14
CA LEU A 210 -10.62 10.50 -8.41
C LEU A 210 -11.65 11.52 -7.94
N GLU A 211 -12.64 11.83 -8.77
CA GLU A 211 -13.70 12.79 -8.50
C GLU A 211 -14.70 12.36 -7.41
N ASP A 212 -14.75 11.06 -7.09
CA ASP A 212 -15.60 10.53 -6.02
C ASP A 212 -14.87 10.52 -4.67
N LEU A 213 -13.54 10.54 -4.67
CA LEU A 213 -12.76 10.51 -3.44
C LEU A 213 -12.97 11.76 -2.59
N GLY A 214 -13.34 11.54 -1.32
CA GLY A 214 -13.63 12.63 -0.38
C GLY A 214 -15.02 13.25 -0.53
N ASN A 215 -15.86 12.78 -1.45
CA ASN A 215 -17.24 13.18 -1.55
C ASN A 215 -18.12 12.25 -0.70
N PRO A 216 -18.76 12.73 0.40
CA PRO A 216 -19.57 11.90 1.29
C PRO A 216 -20.85 11.33 0.65
N GLU A 217 -21.29 11.89 -0.49
CA GLU A 217 -22.48 11.42 -1.22
C GLU A 217 -22.12 10.33 -2.25
N LYS A 218 -20.85 10.01 -2.41
CA LYS A 218 -20.34 9.02 -3.35
C LYS A 218 -19.68 7.84 -2.63
N PRO A 219 -19.76 6.64 -3.21
CA PRO A 219 -19.06 5.51 -2.62
C PRO A 219 -17.55 5.71 -2.67
N ARG A 220 -16.85 5.14 -1.70
CA ARG A 220 -15.39 5.12 -1.67
C ARG A 220 -14.80 4.40 -2.90
N GLY A 221 -15.56 3.46 -3.47
CA GLY A 221 -15.18 2.70 -4.66
C GLY A 221 -16.02 1.45 -4.85
N TYR A 222 -15.51 0.55 -5.66
CA TYR A 222 -16.14 -0.72 -6.00
C TYR A 222 -15.12 -1.85 -5.86
N LEU A 223 -15.46 -2.92 -5.14
CA LEU A 223 -14.70 -4.16 -5.19
C LEU A 223 -15.18 -4.96 -6.40
N VAL A 224 -14.30 -5.23 -7.34
CA VAL A 224 -14.58 -5.91 -8.61
C VAL A 224 -13.89 -7.26 -8.62
N ASP A 225 -14.60 -8.32 -9.02
CA ASP A 225 -14.04 -9.65 -9.23
C ASP A 225 -13.74 -9.94 -10.71
N SER A 226 -13.22 -11.12 -11.00
CA SER A 226 -12.85 -11.54 -12.36
C SER A 226 -14.02 -11.69 -13.33
N HIS A 227 -15.25 -11.77 -12.83
CA HIS A 227 -16.47 -11.87 -13.63
C HIS A 227 -17.14 -10.51 -13.87
N GLY A 228 -16.57 -9.43 -13.32
CA GLY A 228 -17.14 -8.10 -13.36
C GLY A 228 -18.29 -7.88 -12.38
N ALA A 229 -18.58 -8.87 -11.52
CA ALA A 229 -19.46 -8.63 -10.39
C ALA A 229 -18.78 -7.65 -9.43
N HIS A 230 -19.53 -6.68 -8.94
CA HIS A 230 -18.95 -5.64 -8.11
C HIS A 230 -19.85 -5.28 -6.94
N PHE A 231 -19.19 -4.95 -5.82
CA PHE A 231 -19.84 -4.50 -4.58
C PHE A 231 -19.48 -3.04 -4.34
N ILE A 232 -20.46 -2.27 -3.93
CA ILE A 232 -20.26 -0.87 -3.55
C ILE A 232 -19.55 -0.82 -2.20
N LEU A 233 -18.49 -0.05 -2.13
CA LEU A 233 -17.75 0.24 -0.92
C LEU A 233 -18.13 1.65 -0.47
N GLU A 234 -19.01 1.75 0.51
CA GLU A 234 -19.57 3.01 0.96
C GLU A 234 -18.49 3.90 1.60
N ASP A 235 -17.64 3.29 2.43
CA ASP A 235 -16.59 3.95 3.18
C ASP A 235 -15.30 3.09 3.29
N GLU A 236 -14.32 3.58 4.05
CA GLU A 236 -13.05 2.90 4.26
C GLU A 236 -13.21 1.63 5.10
N ASN A 237 -14.13 1.60 6.08
CA ASN A 237 -14.37 0.42 6.90
C ASN A 237 -14.96 -0.71 6.06
N LYS A 238 -15.97 -0.38 5.21
CA LYS A 238 -16.56 -1.36 4.28
C LYS A 238 -15.55 -1.88 3.27
N MET A 239 -14.60 -1.04 2.85
CA MET A 239 -13.49 -1.49 2.01
C MET A 239 -12.59 -2.48 2.75
N CYS A 240 -12.19 -2.19 3.98
CA CYS A 240 -11.37 -3.10 4.80
C CYS A 240 -12.09 -4.43 5.05
N ASP A 241 -13.38 -4.42 5.42
CA ASP A 241 -14.19 -5.61 5.64
C ASP A 241 -14.31 -6.47 4.36
N ALA A 242 -14.49 -5.83 3.21
CA ALA A 242 -14.56 -6.51 1.93
C ALA A 242 -13.22 -7.19 1.55
N ILE A 243 -12.10 -6.49 1.72
CA ILE A 243 -10.76 -7.06 1.52
C ILE A 243 -10.52 -8.23 2.48
N GLN A 244 -10.88 -8.09 3.75
CA GLN A 244 -10.78 -9.16 4.75
C GLN A 244 -11.51 -10.43 4.29
N THR A 245 -12.72 -10.28 3.75
CA THR A 245 -13.52 -11.41 3.27
C THR A 245 -12.77 -12.23 2.20
N PHE A 246 -12.07 -11.57 1.28
CA PHE A 246 -11.25 -12.26 0.27
C PHE A 246 -10.02 -12.91 0.88
N VAL A 247 -9.32 -12.21 1.77
CA VAL A 247 -8.13 -12.74 2.44
C VAL A 247 -8.47 -13.97 3.29
N GLU A 248 -9.59 -13.97 4.00
CA GLU A 248 -10.00 -15.10 4.85
C GLU A 248 -10.45 -16.33 4.05
N ARG A 249 -11.09 -16.14 2.89
CA ARG A 249 -11.49 -17.24 2.00
C ARG A 249 -10.29 -17.97 1.41
N GLY A 250 -9.20 -17.22 1.12
CA GLY A 250 -8.04 -17.74 0.40
C GLY A 250 -8.27 -17.80 -1.12
N VAL A 251 -7.32 -18.42 -1.82
CA VAL A 251 -7.37 -18.67 -3.28
C VAL A 251 -8.08 -19.98 -3.54
#